data_df51a06e367df390f806d63237d0d3f3
#
_entry.id   df51a06e367df390f806d63237d0d3f3
#
_cell.length_a   1.000
_cell.length_b   1.000
_cell.length_c   1.000
_cell.angle_alpha   90.00
_cell.angle_beta   90.00
_cell.angle_gamma   90.00
#
_symmetry.space_group_name_H-M   'P 1'
#
loop_
_entity.id
_entity.type
_entity.pdbx_description
1 polymer ?
#
loop_
_entity_poly.entity_id
_entity_poly.type
_entity_poly.pdbx_seq_one_letter_code
_entity_poly.pdbx_strand_id
1 'polypeptide(L)'
;MFIDEVQIHVIAGKGWGGLISWRREKYIPKGGPWGGDGWDGWDVYLEADENLNTLSDYRHKKVLRAEDGEGGMPNLCHGRNGEDLILKVPVGTLVRDDESRELLYDLKEHGEKILIVHGWRGWYGNAHFCSSTRQAPAFAELGDIPEEKNIYLELKLVADIGIIGIPSAGKSTLISKLSNVKAKIGDYPFTTLTPNLGVFDHKWKSLVLEDVPGLIPGASEGKWLGIDFLKHIERTGVLLHLLDLYRLDDVFQDYEDIRKELTLFSEKLKDKQEVIVFSKADLLDDEMKSHILEEFSKKYPDKKYFIISAATGEGLPELKDYLVKNVIPLSQPFPQGENWEGAERKIFDLRDMWEDPKRVSVEYIWNLQFRATGARLEQIVRMTDFENHEAVMRVYNVLDKMWVINEVQKKLEKVLGEEWRDNSFFFEWSDEDNISPRILIADKEVPLEKLKYQL
;
A
#
# COMPACT_ATOMS: atom_id res chain seq x y z
N MET A 1 -3.95 21.72 2.43
CA MET A 1 -2.78 21.42 3.26
C MET A 1 -2.12 20.21 2.66
N PHE A 2 -0.82 20.26 2.39
CA PHE A 2 -0.08 19.14 1.82
C PHE A 2 0.16 18.09 2.92
N ILE A 3 -0.09 16.81 2.64
CA ILE A 3 0.15 15.69 3.53
C ILE A 3 0.84 14.61 2.72
N ASP A 4 2.00 14.21 3.20
CA ASP A 4 2.90 13.23 2.60
C ASP A 4 2.90 11.89 3.32
N GLU A 5 2.39 11.87 4.56
CA GLU A 5 2.32 10.68 5.39
C GLU A 5 0.94 10.57 6.04
N VAL A 6 0.37 9.38 6.01
CA VAL A 6 -0.90 9.12 6.67
C VAL A 6 -1.02 7.66 7.08
N GLN A 7 -1.56 7.44 8.27
CA GLN A 7 -2.01 6.13 8.73
C GLN A 7 -3.48 5.97 8.42
N ILE A 8 -3.84 4.84 7.80
CA ILE A 8 -5.22 4.47 7.53
C ILE A 8 -5.47 3.03 7.96
N HIS A 9 -6.64 2.82 8.53
CA HIS A 9 -7.18 1.51 8.84
C HIS A 9 -8.15 1.10 7.75
N VAL A 10 -7.86 0.02 7.07
CA VAL A 10 -8.62 -0.46 5.91
C VAL A 10 -9.34 -1.73 6.30
N ILE A 11 -10.64 -1.78 6.03
CA ILE A 11 -11.51 -2.91 6.35
C ILE A 11 -12.20 -3.35 5.07
N ALA A 12 -12.08 -4.62 4.72
CA ALA A 12 -12.80 -5.22 3.61
C ALA A 12 -14.30 -5.36 3.90
N GLY A 13 -15.10 -5.55 2.86
CA GLY A 13 -16.49 -5.87 3.01
C GLY A 13 -16.70 -7.25 3.64
N LYS A 14 -17.66 -7.36 4.53
CA LYS A 14 -18.08 -8.63 5.10
C LYS A 14 -18.87 -9.44 4.07
N GLY A 15 -18.47 -10.71 3.87
CA GLY A 15 -19.31 -11.65 3.16
C GLY A 15 -20.51 -12.06 4.02
N TRP A 16 -21.70 -12.13 3.44
CA TRP A 16 -22.89 -12.53 4.18
C TRP A 16 -23.16 -14.02 4.06
N GLY A 17 -23.75 -14.57 5.13
CA GLY A 17 -24.15 -15.96 5.21
C GLY A 17 -25.25 -16.32 4.22
N GLY A 18 -25.30 -17.59 3.85
CA GLY A 18 -26.42 -18.17 3.12
C GLY A 18 -27.67 -18.28 3.97
N LEU A 19 -28.82 -18.35 3.33
CA LEU A 19 -30.11 -18.46 4.00
C LEU A 19 -30.54 -19.92 4.13
N ILE A 20 -31.17 -20.26 5.25
CA ILE A 20 -31.93 -21.50 5.42
C ILE A 20 -33.39 -21.19 5.08
N SER A 21 -33.87 -21.71 3.98
CA SER A 21 -35.27 -21.53 3.53
C SER A 21 -35.80 -22.81 2.92
N TRP A 22 -37.14 -22.95 2.97
CA TRP A 22 -37.84 -24.11 2.47
C TRP A 22 -38.89 -23.67 1.47
N ARG A 23 -39.04 -24.42 0.37
CA ARG A 23 -40.09 -24.20 -0.59
C ARG A 23 -41.45 -24.55 0.05
N ARG A 24 -42.37 -23.59 0.09
CA ARG A 24 -43.71 -23.76 0.62
C ARG A 24 -44.71 -23.33 -0.43
N GLU A 25 -45.41 -24.31 -1.02
CA GLU A 25 -46.46 -24.06 -1.97
C GLU A 25 -47.76 -24.77 -1.55
N LYS A 26 -48.92 -24.33 -2.06
CA LYS A 26 -50.22 -24.76 -1.63
C LYS A 26 -50.45 -26.29 -1.67
N TYR A 27 -49.74 -26.99 -2.55
CA TYR A 27 -49.86 -28.45 -2.73
C TYR A 27 -48.54 -29.20 -2.53
N ILE A 28 -47.49 -28.54 -2.05
CA ILE A 28 -46.18 -29.12 -1.83
C ILE A 28 -45.72 -28.89 -0.38
N PRO A 29 -46.17 -29.76 0.57
CA PRO A 29 -45.83 -29.55 1.98
C PRO A 29 -44.38 -29.81 2.34
N LYS A 30 -43.64 -30.54 1.50
CA LYS A 30 -42.19 -30.82 1.67
C LYS A 30 -41.43 -30.40 0.42
N GLY A 31 -41.35 -29.10 0.16
CA GLY A 31 -40.83 -28.56 -1.09
C GLY A 31 -39.31 -28.52 -1.22
N GLY A 32 -38.55 -29.06 -0.26
CA GLY A 32 -37.08 -29.07 -0.29
C GLY A 32 -36.41 -27.74 0.10
N PRO A 33 -35.05 -27.73 0.16
CA PRO A 33 -34.31 -26.54 0.53
C PRO A 33 -34.36 -25.50 -0.59
N TRP A 34 -34.52 -24.22 -0.23
CA TRP A 34 -34.74 -23.12 -1.17
C TRP A 34 -34.06 -21.80 -0.72
N GLY A 35 -33.05 -21.88 0.16
CA GLY A 35 -32.26 -20.75 0.57
C GLY A 35 -31.22 -20.41 -0.48
N GLY A 36 -31.09 -19.13 -0.85
CA GLY A 36 -30.06 -18.61 -1.73
C GLY A 36 -28.76 -18.40 -0.99
N ASP A 37 -27.67 -18.24 -1.76
CA ASP A 37 -26.32 -17.97 -1.26
C ASP A 37 -26.20 -16.48 -0.91
N GLY A 38 -25.38 -16.19 0.09
CA GLY A 38 -24.92 -14.83 0.37
C GLY A 38 -23.90 -14.38 -0.65
N TRP A 39 -23.73 -13.06 -0.78
CA TRP A 39 -22.77 -12.45 -1.70
C TRP A 39 -21.45 -12.13 -1.05
N ASP A 40 -20.45 -12.02 -1.92
CA ASP A 40 -19.09 -11.66 -1.55
C ASP A 40 -19.06 -10.24 -0.96
N GLY A 41 -18.25 -10.03 0.06
CA GLY A 41 -17.83 -8.72 0.51
C GLY A 41 -16.84 -8.13 -0.50
N TRP A 42 -16.65 -6.81 -0.45
CA TRP A 42 -15.88 -6.08 -1.45
C TRP A 42 -14.41 -5.94 -1.06
N ASP A 43 -13.58 -6.03 -2.07
CA ASP A 43 -12.15 -5.81 -1.95
C ASP A 43 -11.84 -4.32 -1.74
N VAL A 44 -10.68 -4.04 -1.13
CA VAL A 44 -10.14 -2.69 -1.07
C VAL A 44 -8.83 -2.63 -1.83
N TYR A 45 -8.80 -1.73 -2.79
CA TYR A 45 -7.64 -1.47 -3.63
C TYR A 45 -7.07 -0.08 -3.38
N LEU A 46 -5.76 0.05 -3.54
CA LEU A 46 -5.10 1.33 -3.79
C LEU A 46 -4.82 1.45 -5.29
N GLU A 47 -5.11 2.62 -5.84
CA GLU A 47 -4.84 2.95 -7.25
C GLU A 47 -4.04 4.24 -7.33
N ALA A 48 -2.93 4.23 -8.06
CA ALA A 48 -2.12 5.42 -8.31
C ALA A 48 -2.79 6.35 -9.33
N ASP A 49 -3.01 7.61 -8.96
CA ASP A 49 -3.61 8.64 -9.82
C ASP A 49 -2.64 9.82 -9.97
N GLU A 50 -2.24 10.13 -11.20
CA GLU A 50 -1.33 11.24 -11.51
C GLU A 50 -1.94 12.64 -11.24
N ASN A 51 -3.27 12.74 -11.15
CA ASN A 51 -3.95 13.99 -10.84
C ASN A 51 -3.90 14.34 -9.34
N LEU A 52 -3.44 13.43 -8.51
CA LEU A 52 -3.29 13.64 -7.08
C LEU A 52 -1.83 13.95 -6.74
N ASN A 53 -1.62 14.98 -5.92
CA ASN A 53 -0.29 15.40 -5.47
C ASN A 53 -0.12 15.34 -3.96
N THR A 54 -1.11 14.84 -3.22
CA THR A 54 -1.10 14.83 -1.75
C THR A 54 -2.03 13.77 -1.21
N LEU A 55 -1.74 13.26 -0.02
CA LEU A 55 -2.58 12.33 0.73
C LEU A 55 -3.62 13.07 1.62
N SER A 56 -3.91 14.35 1.35
CA SER A 56 -4.80 15.19 2.18
C SER A 56 -6.19 14.61 2.40
N ASP A 57 -6.71 13.84 1.45
CA ASP A 57 -8.05 13.27 1.50
C ASP A 57 -8.22 12.22 2.61
N TYR A 58 -7.10 11.61 3.01
CA TYR A 58 -7.04 10.59 4.06
C TYR A 58 -6.77 11.15 5.46
N ARG A 59 -6.48 12.45 5.60
CA ARG A 59 -6.18 13.07 6.91
C ARG A 59 -7.26 12.85 7.95
N HIS A 60 -8.52 13.02 7.53
CA HIS A 60 -9.68 12.95 8.40
C HIS A 60 -10.42 11.63 8.32
N LYS A 61 -10.12 10.81 7.32
CA LYS A 61 -10.72 9.49 7.09
C LYS A 61 -9.73 8.41 7.49
N LYS A 62 -9.58 8.19 8.79
CA LYS A 62 -8.63 7.19 9.31
C LYS A 62 -9.12 5.75 9.13
N VAL A 63 -10.42 5.53 9.03
CA VAL A 63 -11.03 4.22 8.83
C VAL A 63 -11.76 4.22 7.49
N LEU A 64 -11.38 3.31 6.62
CA LEU A 64 -11.93 3.14 5.28
C LEU A 64 -12.46 1.72 5.16
N ARG A 65 -13.76 1.60 4.94
CA ARG A 65 -14.44 0.32 4.89
C ARG A 65 -15.15 0.14 3.55
N ALA A 66 -14.92 -1.00 2.91
CA ALA A 66 -15.68 -1.41 1.75
C ALA A 66 -17.10 -1.81 2.13
N GLU A 67 -18.01 -1.82 1.17
CA GLU A 67 -19.39 -2.22 1.39
C GLU A 67 -19.48 -3.72 1.71
N ASP A 68 -20.41 -4.07 2.60
CA ASP A 68 -20.70 -5.45 2.93
C ASP A 68 -21.55 -6.08 1.80
N GLY A 69 -21.38 -7.37 1.55
CA GLY A 69 -22.29 -8.11 0.67
C GLY A 69 -23.73 -8.12 1.20
N GLU A 70 -24.68 -8.56 0.40
CA GLU A 70 -26.06 -8.78 0.85
C GLU A 70 -26.32 -10.26 1.16
N GLY A 71 -27.16 -10.53 2.16
CA GLY A 71 -27.52 -11.89 2.55
C GLY A 71 -28.30 -12.63 1.49
N GLY A 72 -28.21 -13.96 1.49
CA GLY A 72 -29.06 -14.81 0.67
C GLY A 72 -30.53 -14.60 0.98
N MET A 73 -31.39 -14.71 -0.03
CA MET A 73 -32.85 -14.55 0.08
C MET A 73 -33.58 -15.87 -0.23
N PRO A 74 -34.85 -16.01 0.12
CA PRO A 74 -35.68 -17.15 -0.30
C PRO A 74 -35.76 -17.25 -1.83
N ASN A 75 -36.24 -18.38 -2.32
CA ASN A 75 -36.43 -18.65 -3.74
C ASN A 75 -35.12 -18.73 -4.55
N LEU A 76 -34.05 -19.20 -3.94
CA LEU A 76 -32.71 -19.30 -4.54
C LEU A 76 -32.19 -17.94 -5.05
N CYS A 77 -32.71 -16.86 -4.49
CA CYS A 77 -32.23 -15.52 -4.87
C CYS A 77 -30.96 -15.22 -4.12
N HIS A 78 -29.95 -14.82 -4.90
CA HIS A 78 -28.69 -14.32 -4.38
C HIS A 78 -28.83 -12.83 -4.03
N GLY A 79 -27.99 -12.31 -3.14
CA GLY A 79 -27.93 -10.89 -2.83
C GLY A 79 -27.47 -10.04 -4.04
N ARG A 80 -27.21 -8.76 -3.84
CA ARG A 80 -26.75 -7.83 -4.88
C ARG A 80 -25.24 -7.71 -4.84
N ASN A 81 -24.63 -7.63 -6.04
CA ASN A 81 -23.22 -7.22 -6.18
C ASN A 81 -23.07 -5.73 -5.80
N GLY A 82 -22.12 -5.38 -4.96
CA GLY A 82 -21.65 -4.01 -4.76
C GLY A 82 -20.47 -3.68 -5.68
N GLU A 83 -19.66 -2.74 -5.30
CA GLU A 83 -18.48 -2.31 -6.03
C GLU A 83 -17.24 -2.32 -5.10
N ASP A 84 -16.08 -2.67 -5.64
CA ASP A 84 -14.82 -2.61 -4.90
C ASP A 84 -14.52 -1.19 -4.46
N LEU A 85 -13.94 -1.04 -3.27
CA LEU A 85 -13.48 0.25 -2.78
C LEU A 85 -12.10 0.56 -3.37
N ILE A 86 -12.07 1.53 -4.28
CA ILE A 86 -10.81 2.01 -4.88
C ILE A 86 -10.38 3.28 -4.17
N LEU A 87 -9.26 3.23 -3.47
CA LEU A 87 -8.64 4.35 -2.79
C LEU A 87 -7.56 4.94 -3.69
N LYS A 88 -7.79 6.15 -4.19
CA LYS A 88 -6.86 6.82 -5.08
C LYS A 88 -5.76 7.51 -4.30
N VAL A 89 -4.51 7.24 -4.67
CA VAL A 89 -3.31 7.83 -4.07
C VAL A 89 -2.40 8.42 -5.14
N PRO A 90 -1.57 9.41 -4.80
CA PRO A 90 -0.60 9.94 -5.76
C PRO A 90 0.37 8.88 -6.27
N VAL A 91 0.86 9.06 -7.50
CA VAL A 91 1.99 8.27 -8.02
C VAL A 91 3.22 8.49 -7.14
N GLY A 92 3.99 7.44 -6.87
CA GLY A 92 5.13 7.48 -5.96
C GLY A 92 4.77 7.27 -4.49
N THR A 93 3.56 6.78 -4.19
CA THR A 93 3.16 6.43 -2.83
C THR A 93 3.77 5.08 -2.44
N LEU A 94 4.49 5.05 -1.31
CA LEU A 94 4.94 3.85 -0.63
C LEU A 94 3.85 3.36 0.31
N VAL A 95 3.55 2.09 0.23
CA VAL A 95 2.63 1.41 1.13
C VAL A 95 3.46 0.57 2.09
N ARG A 96 3.37 0.85 3.38
CA ARG A 96 4.06 0.12 4.43
C ARG A 96 3.06 -0.51 5.39
N ASP A 97 3.48 -1.58 6.00
CA ASP A 97 2.78 -2.11 7.17
C ASP A 97 2.94 -1.14 8.35
N ASP A 98 1.87 -0.88 9.10
CA ASP A 98 1.90 0.13 10.14
C ASP A 98 2.73 -0.28 11.37
N GLU A 99 2.75 -1.57 11.72
CA GLU A 99 3.47 -2.09 12.88
C GLU A 99 4.94 -2.34 12.57
N SER A 100 5.23 -3.12 11.53
CA SER A 100 6.59 -3.51 11.15
C SER A 100 7.34 -2.44 10.37
N ARG A 101 6.62 -1.46 9.79
CA ARG A 101 7.14 -0.46 8.84
C ARG A 101 7.81 -1.07 7.61
N GLU A 102 7.62 -2.37 7.39
CA GLU A 102 8.08 -3.03 6.17
C GLU A 102 7.41 -2.45 4.93
N LEU A 103 8.19 -2.30 3.88
CA LEU A 103 7.67 -1.87 2.59
C LEU A 103 6.87 -3.00 1.96
N LEU A 104 5.56 -2.81 1.85
CA LEU A 104 4.66 -3.75 1.19
C LEU A 104 4.63 -3.51 -0.33
N TYR A 105 4.52 -2.24 -0.75
CA TYR A 105 4.43 -1.90 -2.16
C TYR A 105 4.92 -0.48 -2.48
N ASP A 106 5.29 -0.24 -3.75
CA ASP A 106 5.75 1.05 -4.27
C ASP A 106 4.99 1.35 -5.58
N LEU A 107 3.99 2.22 -5.49
CA LEU A 107 3.12 2.61 -6.60
C LEU A 107 3.84 3.62 -7.50
N LYS A 108 4.37 3.20 -8.64
CA LYS A 108 5.23 3.99 -9.52
C LYS A 108 4.52 4.55 -10.73
N GLU A 109 3.51 3.87 -11.23
CA GLU A 109 2.87 4.17 -12.49
C GLU A 109 1.40 4.57 -12.32
N HIS A 110 0.92 5.49 -13.15
CA HIS A 110 -0.49 5.86 -13.16
C HIS A 110 -1.38 4.66 -13.51
N GLY A 111 -2.46 4.50 -12.76
CA GLY A 111 -3.40 3.40 -12.91
C GLY A 111 -2.91 2.06 -12.36
N GLU A 112 -1.73 2.04 -11.73
CA GLU A 112 -1.26 0.87 -10.99
C GLU A 112 -2.18 0.61 -9.81
N LYS A 113 -2.72 -0.62 -9.74
CA LYS A 113 -3.74 -1.01 -8.77
C LYS A 113 -3.24 -2.19 -7.95
N ILE A 114 -3.28 -2.08 -6.63
CA ILE A 114 -2.90 -3.14 -5.71
C ILE A 114 -4.06 -3.48 -4.77
N LEU A 115 -4.21 -4.75 -4.47
CA LEU A 115 -5.15 -5.24 -3.46
C LEU A 115 -4.52 -5.11 -2.07
N ILE A 116 -5.21 -4.45 -1.14
CA ILE A 116 -4.75 -4.25 0.25
C ILE A 116 -5.38 -5.25 1.19
N VAL A 117 -6.70 -5.34 1.16
CA VAL A 117 -7.49 -6.33 1.92
C VAL A 117 -8.53 -6.94 1.03
N HIS A 118 -8.75 -8.23 1.23
CA HIS A 118 -9.67 -9.00 0.41
C HIS A 118 -11.04 -9.08 1.05
N GLY A 119 -12.06 -8.79 0.26
CA GLY A 119 -13.45 -9.05 0.62
C GLY A 119 -13.72 -10.55 0.72
N TRP A 120 -14.41 -10.95 1.75
CA TRP A 120 -14.69 -12.35 1.96
C TRP A 120 -15.84 -12.82 1.08
N ARG A 121 -15.67 -14.04 0.60
CA ARG A 121 -16.64 -14.69 -0.26
C ARG A 121 -17.97 -14.86 0.45
N GLY A 122 -19.07 -14.64 -0.27
CA GLY A 122 -20.42 -15.00 0.16
C GLY A 122 -20.58 -16.51 0.31
N TRP A 123 -21.46 -16.90 1.21
CA TRP A 123 -21.53 -18.26 1.68
C TRP A 123 -22.81 -18.95 1.27
N TYR A 124 -22.71 -20.26 1.16
CA TYR A 124 -23.73 -21.12 0.59
C TYR A 124 -24.96 -21.23 1.48
N GLY A 125 -26.15 -21.04 0.87
CA GLY A 125 -27.44 -21.35 1.46
C GLY A 125 -27.70 -22.86 1.56
N ASN A 126 -28.75 -23.22 2.27
CA ASN A 126 -29.05 -24.65 2.49
C ASN A 126 -29.33 -25.43 1.19
N ALA A 127 -29.77 -24.78 0.13
CA ALA A 127 -30.00 -25.42 -1.16
C ALA A 127 -28.73 -25.97 -1.80
N HIS A 128 -27.58 -25.31 -1.57
CA HIS A 128 -26.30 -25.74 -2.10
C HIS A 128 -25.81 -27.09 -1.52
N PHE A 129 -26.21 -27.40 -0.28
CA PHE A 129 -25.79 -28.61 0.42
C PHE A 129 -26.72 -29.80 0.17
N CYS A 130 -27.68 -29.65 -0.72
CA CYS A 130 -28.57 -30.72 -1.12
C CYS A 130 -27.80 -31.80 -1.92
N SER A 131 -27.95 -33.05 -1.52
CA SER A 131 -27.36 -34.19 -2.20
C SER A 131 -28.30 -35.38 -2.17
N SER A 132 -27.95 -36.47 -2.89
CA SER A 132 -28.75 -37.71 -2.89
C SER A 132 -28.92 -38.34 -1.49
N THR A 133 -27.89 -38.16 -0.64
CA THR A 133 -27.90 -38.65 0.75
C THR A 133 -28.45 -37.66 1.74
N ARG A 134 -28.39 -36.36 1.43
CA ARG A 134 -28.92 -35.26 2.28
C ARG A 134 -29.87 -34.41 1.47
N GLN A 135 -31.16 -34.79 1.46
CA GLN A 135 -32.18 -34.12 0.63
C GLN A 135 -32.70 -32.82 1.25
N ALA A 136 -32.59 -32.65 2.56
CA ALA A 136 -33.17 -31.53 3.30
C ALA A 136 -32.18 -30.96 4.34
N PRO A 137 -31.05 -30.38 3.93
CA PRO A 137 -30.08 -29.80 4.86
C PRO A 137 -30.68 -28.59 5.60
N ALA A 138 -30.65 -28.63 6.93
CA ALA A 138 -31.14 -27.56 7.80
C ALA A 138 -30.02 -26.66 8.34
N PHE A 139 -28.98 -26.44 7.53
CA PHE A 139 -27.89 -25.53 7.85
C PHE A 139 -27.47 -24.72 6.62
N ALA A 140 -26.85 -23.60 6.85
CA ALA A 140 -26.18 -22.75 5.88
C ALA A 140 -24.84 -22.28 6.48
N GLU A 141 -23.97 -21.75 5.67
CA GLU A 141 -22.72 -21.16 6.15
C GLU A 141 -22.95 -19.72 6.64
N LEU A 142 -22.28 -19.36 7.74
CA LEU A 142 -22.27 -18.00 8.27
C LEU A 142 -21.28 -17.16 7.47
N GLY A 143 -21.47 -15.84 7.44
CA GLY A 143 -20.50 -14.91 6.89
C GLY A 143 -19.22 -14.90 7.72
N ASP A 144 -18.07 -14.73 7.07
CA ASP A 144 -16.77 -14.62 7.76
C ASP A 144 -16.49 -13.18 8.23
N ILE A 145 -15.55 -13.04 9.16
CA ILE A 145 -15.10 -11.75 9.68
C ILE A 145 -14.32 -11.04 8.57
N PRO A 146 -14.57 -9.76 8.30
CA PRO A 146 -13.84 -9.02 7.26
C PRO A 146 -12.36 -8.94 7.59
N GLU A 147 -11.52 -9.03 6.57
CA GLU A 147 -10.09 -8.77 6.69
C GLU A 147 -9.89 -7.28 6.96
N GLU A 148 -9.01 -6.97 7.91
CA GLU A 148 -8.64 -5.59 8.24
C GLU A 148 -7.13 -5.44 8.33
N LYS A 149 -6.63 -4.27 7.95
CA LYS A 149 -5.20 -3.98 7.96
C LYS A 149 -4.93 -2.51 8.26
N ASN A 150 -3.95 -2.27 9.13
CA ASN A 150 -3.40 -0.95 9.34
C ASN A 150 -2.24 -0.75 8.36
N ILE A 151 -2.34 0.26 7.51
CA ILE A 151 -1.29 0.62 6.57
C ILE A 151 -0.83 2.06 6.77
N TYR A 152 0.44 2.25 6.51
CA TYR A 152 1.09 3.55 6.51
C TYR A 152 1.42 3.92 5.07
N LEU A 153 0.84 5.02 4.61
CA LEU A 153 1.10 5.58 3.29
C LEU A 153 2.12 6.70 3.43
N GLU A 154 3.18 6.61 2.66
CA GLU A 154 4.26 7.61 2.59
C GLU A 154 4.43 8.03 1.13
N LEU A 155 4.25 9.30 0.83
CA LEU A 155 4.48 9.83 -0.49
C LEU A 155 5.97 10.08 -0.67
N LYS A 156 6.60 9.44 -1.65
CA LYS A 156 7.94 9.82 -2.10
C LYS A 156 7.83 11.19 -2.75
N LEU A 157 8.09 12.23 -1.98
CA LEU A 157 8.22 13.56 -2.54
C LEU A 157 9.43 13.61 -3.46
N VAL A 158 9.15 13.63 -4.73
CA VAL A 158 10.16 13.83 -5.75
C VAL A 158 9.86 15.18 -6.37
N ALA A 159 10.61 16.19 -5.98
CA ALA A 159 10.58 17.45 -6.69
C ALA A 159 11.24 17.22 -8.06
N ASP A 160 10.61 17.69 -9.13
CA ASP A 160 11.18 17.61 -10.47
C ASP A 160 12.45 18.45 -10.56
N ILE A 161 12.48 19.58 -9.82
CA ILE A 161 13.58 20.54 -9.81
C ILE A 161 13.96 20.90 -8.37
N GLY A 162 15.19 20.59 -7.99
CA GLY A 162 15.79 21.06 -6.74
C GLY A 162 16.56 22.37 -6.96
N ILE A 163 16.22 23.43 -6.22
CA ILE A 163 16.93 24.72 -6.30
C ILE A 163 18.00 24.77 -5.22
N ILE A 164 19.25 24.82 -5.64
CA ILE A 164 20.43 24.90 -4.79
C ILE A 164 21.12 26.24 -4.93
N GLY A 165 21.90 26.64 -3.96
CA GLY A 165 22.67 27.89 -3.96
C GLY A 165 22.96 28.38 -2.54
N ILE A 166 23.88 29.31 -2.43
CA ILE A 166 24.24 29.95 -1.14
C ILE A 166 23.03 30.65 -0.47
N PRO A 167 23.09 30.87 0.84
CA PRO A 167 22.10 31.72 1.52
C PRO A 167 22.01 33.09 0.83
N SER A 168 20.79 33.62 0.72
CA SER A 168 20.51 34.93 0.10
C SER A 168 20.74 35.03 -1.43
N ALA A 169 21.04 33.93 -2.13
CA ALA A 169 21.11 33.93 -3.60
C ALA A 169 19.78 34.19 -4.30
N GLY A 170 18.65 34.25 -3.57
CA GLY A 170 17.35 34.54 -4.13
C GLY A 170 16.48 33.32 -4.41
N LYS A 171 16.79 32.14 -3.87
CA LYS A 171 16.06 30.89 -4.08
C LYS A 171 14.55 31.00 -3.82
N SER A 172 14.17 31.40 -2.61
CA SER A 172 12.76 31.53 -2.23
C SER A 172 12.04 32.62 -3.03
N THR A 173 12.73 33.68 -3.44
CA THR A 173 12.20 34.71 -4.34
C THR A 173 11.93 34.13 -5.73
N LEU A 174 12.86 33.33 -6.24
CA LEU A 174 12.69 32.66 -7.54
C LEU A 174 11.50 31.70 -7.52
N ILE A 175 11.37 30.86 -6.47
CA ILE A 175 10.22 29.96 -6.31
C ILE A 175 8.91 30.76 -6.31
N SER A 176 8.83 31.84 -5.54
CA SER A 176 7.61 32.65 -5.48
C SER A 176 7.22 33.31 -6.79
N LYS A 177 8.19 33.53 -7.71
CA LYS A 177 7.97 34.10 -9.03
C LYS A 177 7.72 33.04 -10.12
N LEU A 178 8.27 31.85 -9.96
CA LEU A 178 8.00 30.73 -10.86
C LEU A 178 6.67 30.07 -10.53
N SER A 179 6.37 29.90 -9.26
CA SER A 179 5.17 29.22 -8.79
C SER A 179 3.91 30.07 -9.01
N ASN A 180 2.89 29.48 -9.62
CA ASN A 180 1.57 30.09 -9.77
C ASN A 180 0.70 29.97 -8.50
N VAL A 181 1.08 29.09 -7.59
CA VAL A 181 0.43 28.89 -6.30
C VAL A 181 1.39 29.33 -5.20
N LYS A 182 0.91 30.03 -4.18
CA LYS A 182 1.75 30.42 -3.01
C LYS A 182 2.50 29.19 -2.54
N ALA A 183 3.85 29.31 -2.48
CA ALA A 183 4.72 28.28 -1.97
C ALA A 183 4.18 27.75 -0.64
N LYS A 184 3.87 26.46 -0.58
CA LYS A 184 3.42 25.83 0.65
C LYS A 184 4.64 25.48 1.47
N ILE A 185 4.69 25.97 2.69
CA ILE A 185 5.67 25.56 3.69
C ILE A 185 5.22 24.16 4.15
N GLY A 186 6.01 23.14 3.87
CA GLY A 186 5.76 21.78 4.37
C GLY A 186 6.43 21.61 5.74
N ASP A 187 5.64 21.37 6.80
CA ASP A 187 6.17 20.97 8.10
C ASP A 187 6.49 19.46 8.05
N TYR A 188 7.76 19.14 7.89
CA TYR A 188 8.23 17.75 7.92
C TYR A 188 8.77 17.42 9.33
N PRO A 189 8.29 16.32 9.95
CA PRO A 189 8.69 15.96 11.30
C PRO A 189 10.17 15.59 11.47
N PHE A 190 10.87 15.37 10.34
CA PHE A 190 12.30 14.99 10.32
C PHE A 190 13.22 16.10 9.76
N THR A 191 12.69 17.26 9.36
CA THR A 191 13.48 18.37 8.90
C THR A 191 13.44 19.50 9.92
N THR A 192 14.61 19.92 10.41
CA THR A 192 14.76 21.13 11.25
C THR A 192 14.48 22.41 10.47
N LEU A 193 14.44 22.33 9.14
CA LEU A 193 14.12 23.42 8.22
C LEU A 193 13.10 22.92 7.20
N THR A 194 11.92 23.54 7.20
CA THR A 194 10.82 23.22 6.31
C THR A 194 11.17 23.62 4.86
N PRO A 195 11.18 22.68 3.90
CA PRO A 195 11.42 23.03 2.51
C PRO A 195 10.22 23.81 1.95
N ASN A 196 10.50 24.85 1.16
CA ASN A 196 9.46 25.54 0.42
C ASN A 196 9.21 24.81 -0.90
N LEU A 197 8.04 24.21 -1.04
CA LEU A 197 7.63 23.60 -2.29
C LEU A 197 6.81 24.58 -3.12
N GLY A 198 7.10 24.69 -4.39
CA GLY A 198 6.35 25.47 -5.36
C GLY A 198 5.87 24.60 -6.52
N VAL A 199 4.64 24.81 -6.97
CA VAL A 199 4.15 24.21 -8.21
C VAL A 199 4.27 25.25 -9.32
N PHE A 200 4.95 24.86 -10.37
CA PHE A 200 5.22 25.68 -11.52
C PHE A 200 4.44 25.14 -12.72
N ASP A 201 3.38 25.86 -13.10
CA ASP A 201 2.57 25.54 -14.26
C ASP A 201 2.93 26.44 -15.44
N HIS A 202 3.38 25.85 -16.52
CA HIS A 202 3.69 26.59 -17.73
C HIS A 202 3.31 25.82 -18.99
N LYS A 203 2.53 26.45 -19.87
CA LYS A 203 1.98 25.84 -21.07
C LYS A 203 1.14 24.61 -20.73
N TRP A 204 1.62 23.43 -21.05
CA TRP A 204 0.93 22.14 -20.89
C TRP A 204 1.57 21.25 -19.80
N LYS A 205 2.49 21.80 -19.00
CA LYS A 205 3.29 21.00 -18.06
C LYS A 205 3.33 21.65 -16.68
N SER A 206 3.17 20.82 -15.68
CA SER A 206 3.29 21.15 -14.26
C SER A 206 4.56 20.51 -13.70
N LEU A 207 5.40 21.29 -13.01
CA LEU A 207 6.64 20.83 -12.41
C LEU A 207 6.67 21.23 -10.94
N VAL A 208 7.19 20.37 -10.10
CA VAL A 208 7.36 20.61 -8.66
C VAL A 208 8.78 21.13 -8.40
N LEU A 209 8.85 22.33 -7.79
CA LEU A 209 10.10 22.98 -7.38
C LEU A 209 10.28 22.79 -5.87
N GLU A 210 11.50 22.49 -5.45
CA GLU A 210 11.89 22.42 -4.04
C GLU A 210 13.01 23.43 -3.74
N ASP A 211 12.79 24.30 -2.73
CA ASP A 211 13.86 25.12 -2.15
C ASP A 211 14.70 24.24 -1.23
N VAL A 212 15.94 24.03 -1.65
CA VAL A 212 16.92 23.33 -0.82
C VAL A 212 17.55 24.36 0.12
N PRO A 213 17.12 24.43 1.42
CA PRO A 213 17.69 25.42 2.35
C PRO A 213 19.14 25.11 2.61
N GLY A 214 19.97 26.13 2.41
CA GLY A 214 21.28 26.31 3.00
C GLY A 214 22.33 25.21 2.82
N LEU A 215 22.80 24.98 1.59
CA LEU A 215 24.16 24.45 1.43
C LEU A 215 25.11 25.56 1.88
N ILE A 216 25.63 25.46 3.11
CA ILE A 216 26.60 26.38 3.67
C ILE A 216 27.96 25.66 3.58
N PRO A 217 29.01 26.28 3.01
CA PRO A 217 30.34 25.69 2.96
C PRO A 217 30.78 25.21 4.36
N GLY A 218 31.15 23.91 4.49
CA GLY A 218 31.57 23.30 5.74
C GLY A 218 30.48 22.51 6.51
N ALA A 219 29.33 22.32 5.98
CA ALA A 219 28.28 21.49 6.60
C ALA A 219 28.62 19.99 6.68
N SER A 220 29.53 19.51 5.83
CA SER A 220 30.04 18.14 5.82
C SER A 220 30.90 17.76 7.04
N GLU A 221 31.41 18.74 7.81
CA GLU A 221 32.23 18.52 9.02
C GLU A 221 31.41 18.29 10.32
N GLY A 222 30.14 17.94 10.22
CA GLY A 222 29.35 17.47 11.37
C GLY A 222 28.55 18.53 12.13
N LYS A 223 28.41 19.74 11.59
CA LYS A 223 27.55 20.79 12.18
C LYS A 223 26.31 21.07 11.34
N TRP A 224 25.20 20.37 11.68
CA TRP A 224 23.83 20.90 11.58
C TRP A 224 23.17 21.10 10.20
N LEU A 225 23.25 20.17 9.24
CA LEU A 225 22.13 20.02 8.29
C LEU A 225 22.06 18.57 7.81
N GLY A 226 20.96 17.91 8.12
CA GLY A 226 20.88 16.47 8.19
C GLY A 226 21.13 15.76 6.86
N ILE A 227 21.75 14.60 6.97
CA ILE A 227 21.92 13.58 5.93
C ILE A 227 20.58 13.33 5.19
N ASP A 228 19.45 13.47 5.88
CA ASP A 228 18.13 13.25 5.32
C ASP A 228 17.74 14.30 4.27
N PHE A 229 18.21 15.55 4.43
CA PHE A 229 17.93 16.61 3.47
C PHE A 229 18.67 16.43 2.13
N LEU A 230 19.92 15.96 2.17
CA LEU A 230 20.68 15.65 0.96
C LEU A 230 20.13 14.45 0.20
N LYS A 231 19.42 13.53 0.89
CA LYS A 231 18.65 12.45 0.24
C LYS A 231 17.51 13.00 -0.62
N HIS A 232 16.91 14.13 -0.24
CA HIS A 232 15.88 14.79 -1.06
C HIS A 232 16.47 15.28 -2.38
N ILE A 233 17.66 15.89 -2.35
CA ILE A 233 18.37 16.33 -3.57
C ILE A 233 18.67 15.15 -4.50
N GLU A 234 19.05 14.00 -3.96
CA GLU A 234 19.27 12.80 -4.79
C GLU A 234 18.01 12.39 -5.58
N ARG A 235 16.85 12.66 -5.03
CA ARG A 235 15.56 12.26 -5.63
C ARG A 235 15.03 13.27 -6.67
N THR A 236 15.52 14.51 -6.70
CA THR A 236 15.10 15.51 -7.70
C THR A 236 15.56 15.12 -9.10
N GLY A 237 14.82 15.50 -10.15
CA GLY A 237 15.18 15.21 -11.54
C GLY A 237 16.35 16.04 -12.04
N VAL A 238 16.28 17.36 -11.82
CA VAL A 238 17.25 18.36 -12.28
C VAL A 238 17.63 19.29 -11.14
N LEU A 239 18.87 19.72 -11.09
CA LEU A 239 19.34 20.76 -10.15
C LEU A 239 19.36 22.11 -10.83
N LEU A 240 18.71 23.10 -10.21
CA LEU A 240 18.80 24.50 -10.60
C LEU A 240 19.77 25.20 -9.65
N HIS A 241 20.99 25.42 -10.10
CA HIS A 241 22.03 26.01 -9.28
C HIS A 241 22.03 27.54 -9.40
N LEU A 242 21.59 28.21 -8.34
CA LEU A 242 21.43 29.65 -8.29
C LEU A 242 22.71 30.32 -7.79
N LEU A 243 23.31 31.17 -8.65
CA LEU A 243 24.50 31.93 -8.36
C LEU A 243 24.21 33.44 -8.31
N ASP A 244 24.66 34.13 -7.28
CA ASP A 244 24.40 35.54 -7.06
C ASP A 244 25.47 36.40 -7.81
N LEU A 245 25.05 37.06 -8.90
CA LEU A 245 25.92 37.90 -9.70
C LEU A 245 26.49 39.09 -8.92
N TYR A 246 25.80 39.56 -7.90
CA TYR A 246 26.26 40.71 -7.10
C TYR A 246 27.55 40.43 -6.30
N ARG A 247 27.90 39.13 -6.13
CA ARG A 247 29.13 38.73 -5.41
C ARG A 247 30.37 38.74 -6.30
N LEU A 248 30.25 39.13 -7.54
CA LEU A 248 31.36 39.35 -8.51
C LEU A 248 32.45 38.26 -8.45
N ASP A 249 33.57 38.52 -7.77
CA ASP A 249 34.75 37.65 -7.70
C ASP A 249 34.50 36.32 -6.98
N ASP A 250 33.51 36.24 -6.11
CA ASP A 250 33.21 35.04 -5.33
C ASP A 250 32.26 34.08 -6.05
N VAL A 251 31.64 34.47 -7.19
CA VAL A 251 30.65 33.65 -7.92
C VAL A 251 31.21 32.28 -8.30
N PHE A 252 32.47 32.25 -8.78
CA PHE A 252 33.11 31.00 -9.17
C PHE A 252 33.47 30.13 -7.97
N GLN A 253 33.89 30.75 -6.87
CA GLN A 253 34.19 30.05 -5.63
C GLN A 253 32.89 29.42 -5.05
N ASP A 254 31.81 30.18 -5.00
CA ASP A 254 30.51 29.70 -4.55
C ASP A 254 30.04 28.48 -5.35
N TYR A 255 30.23 28.51 -6.67
CA TYR A 255 29.90 27.36 -7.54
C TYR A 255 30.73 26.13 -7.18
N GLU A 256 32.06 26.30 -7.07
CA GLU A 256 32.98 25.19 -6.76
C GLU A 256 32.74 24.60 -5.37
N ASP A 257 32.45 25.43 -4.38
CA ASP A 257 32.23 25.00 -3.01
C ASP A 257 30.96 24.16 -2.89
N ILE A 258 29.85 24.60 -3.50
CA ILE A 258 28.62 23.82 -3.54
C ILE A 258 28.80 22.50 -4.31
N ARG A 259 29.53 22.52 -5.43
CA ARG A 259 29.79 21.30 -6.20
C ARG A 259 30.67 20.31 -5.44
N LYS A 260 31.66 20.77 -4.69
CA LYS A 260 32.48 19.93 -3.81
C LYS A 260 31.61 19.29 -2.73
N GLU A 261 30.73 20.06 -2.09
CA GLU A 261 29.85 19.57 -1.03
C GLU A 261 28.90 18.49 -1.54
N LEU A 262 28.25 18.70 -2.68
CA LEU A 262 27.40 17.71 -3.32
C LEU A 262 28.15 16.42 -3.69
N THR A 263 29.36 16.55 -4.20
CA THR A 263 30.20 15.41 -4.60
C THR A 263 30.70 14.62 -3.39
N LEU A 264 31.04 15.30 -2.28
CA LEU A 264 31.42 14.64 -1.03
C LEU A 264 30.28 13.83 -0.42
N PHE A 265 29.04 14.27 -0.63
CA PHE A 265 27.87 13.58 -0.09
C PHE A 265 27.53 12.30 -0.87
N SER A 266 27.45 12.38 -2.21
CA SER A 266 27.04 11.25 -3.05
C SER A 266 27.61 11.33 -4.45
N GLU A 267 28.16 10.21 -4.93
CA GLU A 267 28.64 10.08 -6.32
C GLU A 267 27.52 10.28 -7.34
N LYS A 268 26.28 9.94 -6.99
CA LYS A 268 25.11 10.12 -7.87
C LYS A 268 24.82 11.59 -8.18
N LEU A 269 25.12 12.49 -7.25
CA LEU A 269 24.91 13.92 -7.44
C LEU A 269 25.95 14.55 -8.38
N LYS A 270 27.08 13.88 -8.61
CA LYS A 270 28.10 14.34 -9.52
C LYS A 270 27.64 14.40 -10.98
N ASP A 271 26.92 13.36 -11.39
CA ASP A 271 26.48 13.18 -12.78
C ASP A 271 25.05 13.70 -13.03
N LYS A 272 24.44 14.31 -12.01
CA LYS A 272 23.09 14.83 -12.12
C LYS A 272 23.01 16.02 -13.07
N GLN A 273 21.92 16.09 -13.85
CA GLN A 273 21.67 17.21 -14.74
C GLN A 273 21.57 18.50 -13.93
N GLU A 274 22.37 19.48 -14.29
CA GLU A 274 22.49 20.77 -13.62
C GLU A 274 22.28 21.91 -14.62
N VAL A 275 21.49 22.90 -14.22
CA VAL A 275 21.28 24.14 -14.95
C VAL A 275 21.74 25.30 -14.07
N ILE A 276 22.62 26.11 -14.57
CA ILE A 276 23.17 27.26 -13.84
C ILE A 276 22.27 28.46 -14.06
N VAL A 277 21.94 29.16 -12.97
CA VAL A 277 21.11 30.37 -13.05
C VAL A 277 21.81 31.52 -12.32
N PHE A 278 22.24 32.50 -13.07
CA PHE A 278 22.79 33.74 -12.53
C PHE A 278 21.61 34.66 -12.12
N SER A 279 21.52 34.90 -10.83
CA SER A 279 20.46 35.73 -10.23
C SER A 279 20.89 37.17 -10.00
N LYS A 280 19.90 38.04 -9.73
CA LYS A 280 20.10 39.48 -9.41
C LYS A 280 20.76 40.28 -10.55
N ALA A 281 20.42 39.93 -11.78
CA ALA A 281 20.94 40.60 -12.96
C ALA A 281 20.64 42.12 -13.00
N ASP A 282 19.61 42.54 -12.31
CA ASP A 282 19.19 43.95 -12.19
C ASP A 282 20.15 44.84 -11.41
N LEU A 283 21.11 44.24 -10.66
CA LEU A 283 22.06 44.96 -9.84
C LEU A 283 23.40 45.25 -10.54
N LEU A 284 23.60 44.73 -11.76
CA LEU A 284 24.85 44.83 -12.49
C LEU A 284 24.65 45.49 -13.86
N ASP A 285 25.67 46.23 -14.30
CA ASP A 285 25.73 46.79 -15.63
C ASP A 285 26.02 45.70 -16.68
N ASP A 286 25.59 45.92 -17.92
CA ASP A 286 25.67 44.91 -19.00
C ASP A 286 27.12 44.56 -19.37
N GLU A 287 28.10 45.48 -19.20
CA GLU A 287 29.52 45.19 -19.38
C GLU A 287 30.02 44.19 -18.36
N MET A 288 29.69 44.34 -17.08
CA MET A 288 30.08 43.41 -16.01
C MET A 288 29.44 42.04 -16.19
N LYS A 289 28.15 42.00 -16.54
CA LYS A 289 27.46 40.74 -16.85
C LYS A 289 28.20 39.99 -17.96
N SER A 290 28.49 40.67 -19.07
CA SER A 290 29.19 40.05 -20.21
C SER A 290 30.54 39.49 -19.85
N HIS A 291 31.33 40.22 -19.04
CA HIS A 291 32.64 39.77 -18.58
C HIS A 291 32.58 38.48 -17.75
N ILE A 292 31.68 38.41 -16.75
CA ILE A 292 31.52 37.25 -15.89
C ILE A 292 31.07 36.04 -16.73
N LEU A 293 30.15 36.24 -17.67
CA LEU A 293 29.66 35.17 -18.51
C LEU A 293 30.68 34.62 -19.50
N GLU A 294 31.51 35.49 -20.08
CA GLU A 294 32.60 35.05 -20.94
C GLU A 294 33.64 34.23 -20.15
N GLU A 295 33.95 34.65 -18.95
CA GLU A 295 34.87 33.94 -18.08
C GLU A 295 34.29 32.60 -17.64
N PHE A 296 32.98 32.55 -17.26
CA PHE A 296 32.27 31.32 -16.91
C PHE A 296 32.22 30.34 -18.08
N SER A 297 31.89 30.82 -19.28
CA SER A 297 31.83 30.00 -20.49
C SER A 297 33.15 29.42 -20.90
N LYS A 298 34.26 30.15 -20.65
CA LYS A 298 35.64 29.65 -20.89
C LYS A 298 35.99 28.54 -19.90
N LYS A 299 35.58 28.67 -18.63
CA LYS A 299 35.92 27.72 -17.57
C LYS A 299 35.02 26.47 -17.59
N TYR A 300 33.74 26.62 -17.97
CA TYR A 300 32.72 25.57 -17.97
C TYR A 300 31.92 25.52 -19.28
N PRO A 301 32.51 25.11 -20.40
CA PRO A 301 31.89 25.20 -21.74
C PRO A 301 30.68 24.29 -21.89
N ASP A 302 30.63 23.19 -21.14
CA ASP A 302 29.54 22.19 -21.26
C ASP A 302 28.30 22.51 -20.39
N LYS A 303 28.36 23.56 -19.57
CA LYS A 303 27.28 23.90 -18.67
C LYS A 303 26.27 24.87 -19.32
N LYS A 304 24.98 24.52 -19.23
CA LYS A 304 23.91 25.43 -19.66
C LYS A 304 23.62 26.45 -18.57
N TYR A 305 23.56 27.72 -18.93
CA TYR A 305 23.27 28.80 -17.99
C TYR A 305 22.20 29.76 -18.50
N PHE A 306 21.55 30.44 -17.56
CA PHE A 306 20.58 31.52 -17.77
C PHE A 306 20.90 32.69 -16.86
N ILE A 307 20.53 33.89 -17.31
CA ILE A 307 20.64 35.11 -16.52
C ILE A 307 19.23 35.56 -16.20
N ILE A 308 18.97 35.82 -14.92
CA ILE A 308 17.65 36.23 -14.49
C ILE A 308 17.69 37.36 -13.46
N SER A 309 16.61 38.12 -13.44
CA SER A 309 16.22 38.91 -12.27
C SER A 309 14.85 38.48 -11.77
N ALA A 310 14.80 37.92 -10.58
CA ALA A 310 13.53 37.57 -9.93
C ALA A 310 12.73 38.82 -9.55
N ALA A 311 13.37 39.99 -9.39
CA ALA A 311 12.73 41.25 -9.06
C ALA A 311 11.99 41.86 -10.28
N THR A 312 12.70 42.00 -11.40
CA THR A 312 12.17 42.60 -12.63
C THR A 312 11.40 41.61 -13.51
N GLY A 313 11.71 40.32 -13.40
CA GLY A 313 11.15 39.27 -14.25
C GLY A 313 11.97 39.00 -15.53
N GLU A 314 13.09 39.67 -15.72
CA GLU A 314 14.01 39.48 -16.82
C GLU A 314 14.58 38.08 -16.88
N GLY A 315 14.65 37.45 -18.06
CA GLY A 315 15.17 36.07 -18.26
C GLY A 315 14.29 34.94 -17.74
N LEU A 316 13.23 35.23 -17.00
CA LEU A 316 12.32 34.20 -16.48
C LEU A 316 11.53 33.46 -17.58
N PRO A 317 11.04 34.12 -18.65
CA PRO A 317 10.33 33.41 -19.72
C PRO A 317 11.18 32.37 -20.42
N GLU A 318 12.43 32.69 -20.73
CA GLU A 318 13.41 31.78 -21.38
C GLU A 318 13.73 30.59 -20.48
N LEU A 319 13.95 30.86 -19.19
CA LEU A 319 14.16 29.81 -18.20
C LEU A 319 12.95 28.88 -18.09
N LYS A 320 11.73 29.44 -18.02
CA LYS A 320 10.49 28.69 -17.99
C LYS A 320 10.33 27.76 -19.19
N ASP A 321 10.55 28.28 -20.38
CA ASP A 321 10.46 27.52 -21.62
C ASP A 321 11.49 26.40 -21.68
N TYR A 322 12.71 26.65 -21.21
CA TYR A 322 13.74 25.64 -21.16
C TYR A 322 13.40 24.51 -20.17
N LEU A 323 12.95 24.84 -18.96
CA LEU A 323 12.58 23.86 -17.94
C LEU A 323 11.45 22.96 -18.42
N VAL A 324 10.38 23.52 -19.00
CA VAL A 324 9.25 22.73 -19.53
C VAL A 324 9.69 21.79 -20.66
N LYS A 325 10.66 22.22 -21.49
CA LYS A 325 11.13 21.44 -22.64
C LYS A 325 12.09 20.31 -22.25
N ASN A 326 12.96 20.56 -21.26
CA ASN A 326 14.10 19.68 -20.98
C ASN A 326 14.00 18.91 -19.65
N VAL A 327 13.16 19.33 -18.72
CA VAL A 327 12.89 18.57 -17.49
C VAL A 327 11.78 17.59 -17.76
N ILE A 328 12.07 16.30 -17.61
CA ILE A 328 11.04 15.27 -17.65
C ILE A 328 10.45 15.19 -16.24
N PRO A 329 9.14 15.41 -16.03
CA PRO A 329 8.54 15.21 -14.73
C PRO A 329 8.77 13.78 -14.29
N LEU A 330 9.22 13.58 -13.08
CA LEU A 330 9.42 12.25 -12.51
C LEU A 330 8.09 11.53 -12.29
N SER A 331 6.98 12.27 -12.34
CA SER A 331 5.60 11.79 -12.28
C SER A 331 4.99 11.41 -13.64
N GLN A 332 5.71 11.63 -14.76
CA GLN A 332 5.19 11.19 -16.08
C GLN A 332 5.77 9.84 -16.47
N PRO A 333 4.93 8.92 -16.96
CA PRO A 333 5.42 7.68 -17.56
C PRO A 333 6.29 8.00 -18.78
N PHE A 334 7.32 7.18 -18.99
CA PHE A 334 8.21 7.24 -20.15
C PHE A 334 7.42 7.40 -21.47
N PRO A 335 7.98 8.04 -22.51
CA PRO A 335 7.27 8.34 -23.73
C PRO A 335 6.64 7.08 -24.31
N GLN A 336 5.32 7.18 -24.57
CA GLN A 336 4.55 6.15 -25.25
C GLN A 336 5.13 5.95 -26.66
N GLY A 337 5.93 4.93 -26.80
CA GLY A 337 6.52 4.55 -28.06
C GLY A 337 6.85 3.07 -28.06
N GLU A 338 5.84 2.24 -27.76
CA GLU A 338 5.70 0.86 -28.22
C GLU A 338 4.35 0.36 -27.71
N ASN A 339 3.53 -0.17 -28.63
CA ASN A 339 2.19 -0.68 -28.37
C ASN A 339 2.17 -1.68 -27.21
N TRP A 340 1.65 -1.27 -26.07
CA TRP A 340 1.32 -2.12 -24.94
C TRP A 340 -0.14 -2.58 -24.98
N GLU A 341 -0.64 -2.90 -26.16
CA GLU A 341 -1.87 -3.67 -26.28
C GLU A 341 -1.55 -5.12 -25.94
N GLY A 342 -1.80 -5.52 -24.70
CA GLY A 342 -1.68 -6.91 -24.26
C GLY A 342 -0.99 -7.17 -22.92
N ALA A 343 -0.48 -6.17 -22.23
CA ALA A 343 -0.04 -6.39 -20.85
C ALA A 343 -1.27 -6.48 -19.95
N GLU A 344 -1.66 -7.69 -19.59
CA GLU A 344 -2.58 -7.93 -18.48
C GLU A 344 -2.06 -7.14 -17.28
N ARG A 345 -2.88 -6.20 -16.78
CA ARG A 345 -2.56 -5.45 -15.55
C ARG A 345 -2.39 -6.49 -14.44
N LYS A 346 -1.16 -6.70 -14.01
CA LYS A 346 -0.89 -7.61 -12.90
C LYS A 346 -1.47 -6.98 -11.64
N ILE A 347 -2.60 -7.50 -11.22
CA ILE A 347 -3.12 -7.27 -9.86
C ILE A 347 -2.21 -8.11 -8.97
N PHE A 348 -1.36 -7.48 -8.19
CA PHE A 348 -0.56 -8.18 -7.21
C PHE A 348 -1.45 -8.49 -6.01
N ASP A 349 -1.72 -9.78 -5.80
CA ASP A 349 -2.39 -10.28 -4.61
C ASP A 349 -1.30 -10.61 -3.57
N LEU A 350 -1.35 -9.96 -2.42
CA LEU A 350 -0.41 -10.24 -1.33
C LEU A 350 -0.50 -11.70 -0.83
N ARG A 351 -1.58 -12.40 -1.18
CA ARG A 351 -1.74 -13.84 -0.88
C ARG A 351 -0.82 -14.73 -1.70
N ASP A 352 -0.32 -14.27 -2.87
CA ASP A 352 0.64 -15.02 -3.67
C ASP A 352 1.98 -15.21 -2.95
N MET A 353 2.20 -14.47 -1.86
CA MET A 353 3.35 -14.61 -0.96
C MET A 353 3.09 -15.62 0.17
N TRP A 354 1.88 -16.17 0.30
CA TRP A 354 1.51 -17.06 1.39
C TRP A 354 1.51 -18.53 0.93
N GLU A 355 1.86 -19.41 1.86
CA GLU A 355 1.93 -20.87 1.63
C GLU A 355 0.60 -21.43 1.07
N ASP A 356 0.68 -22.56 0.35
CA ASP A 356 -0.45 -23.29 -0.25
C ASP A 356 -1.67 -23.31 0.70
N PRO A 357 -2.82 -22.72 0.30
CA PRO A 357 -4.01 -22.63 1.17
C PRO A 357 -4.60 -23.99 1.54
N LYS A 358 -4.15 -25.07 0.91
CA LYS A 358 -4.54 -26.47 1.25
C LYS A 358 -3.64 -27.11 2.28
N ARG A 359 -2.53 -26.47 2.63
CA ARG A 359 -1.60 -27.04 3.62
C ARG A 359 -2.21 -26.94 5.00
N VAL A 360 -2.37 -28.08 5.67
CA VAL A 360 -2.81 -28.19 7.04
C VAL A 360 -1.67 -28.74 7.86
N SER A 361 -1.39 -28.13 8.99
CA SER A 361 -0.48 -28.68 10.01
C SER A 361 -1.24 -29.00 11.28
N VAL A 362 -0.88 -30.10 11.91
CA VAL A 362 -1.47 -30.52 13.18
C VAL A 362 -0.35 -30.61 14.21
N GLU A 363 -0.52 -29.96 15.35
CA GLU A 363 0.44 -29.97 16.45
C GLU A 363 -0.21 -30.52 17.72
N TYR A 364 0.51 -31.34 18.47
CA TYR A 364 0.10 -31.76 19.82
C TYR A 364 0.49 -30.67 20.82
N ILE A 365 -0.44 -30.22 21.64
CA ILE A 365 -0.19 -29.15 22.61
C ILE A 365 0.08 -29.82 23.97
N TRP A 366 -0.92 -30.33 24.63
CA TRP A 366 -0.87 -31.04 25.93
C TRP A 366 -2.24 -31.66 26.24
N ASN A 367 -2.31 -32.62 27.15
CA ASN A 367 -3.55 -33.19 27.67
C ASN A 367 -4.59 -33.56 26.60
N LEU A 368 -4.17 -34.30 25.55
CA LEU A 368 -4.97 -34.72 24.40
C LEU A 368 -5.57 -33.56 23.58
N GLN A 369 -5.02 -32.36 23.70
CA GLN A 369 -5.37 -31.23 22.86
C GLN A 369 -4.40 -31.13 21.68
N PHE A 370 -4.97 -30.93 20.49
CA PHE A 370 -4.25 -30.76 19.25
C PHE A 370 -4.60 -29.37 18.68
N ARG A 371 -3.66 -28.74 18.04
CA ARG A 371 -3.90 -27.53 17.24
C ARG A 371 -3.78 -27.89 15.79
N ALA A 372 -4.83 -27.65 15.02
CA ALA A 372 -4.78 -27.74 13.56
C ALA A 372 -4.81 -26.32 12.98
N THR A 373 -3.80 -26.02 12.16
CA THR A 373 -3.67 -24.73 11.47
C THR A 373 -3.73 -24.94 9.97
N GLY A 374 -4.39 -24.03 9.28
CA GLY A 374 -4.51 -24.02 7.83
C GLY A 374 -5.60 -23.04 7.41
N ALA A 375 -5.27 -22.08 6.54
CA ALA A 375 -6.13 -20.97 6.19
C ALA A 375 -7.56 -21.41 5.80
N ARG A 376 -7.68 -22.42 4.95
CA ARG A 376 -8.99 -22.94 4.52
C ARG A 376 -9.75 -23.68 5.63
N LEU A 377 -9.03 -24.40 6.47
CA LEU A 377 -9.63 -25.14 7.59
C LEU A 377 -10.19 -24.18 8.64
N GLU A 378 -9.39 -23.20 9.05
CA GLU A 378 -9.78 -22.18 10.02
C GLU A 378 -10.97 -21.36 9.52
N GLN A 379 -10.99 -21.04 8.23
CA GLN A 379 -12.11 -20.37 7.59
C GLN A 379 -13.40 -21.18 7.74
N ILE A 380 -13.40 -22.46 7.37
CA ILE A 380 -14.59 -23.34 7.44
C ILE A 380 -15.10 -23.43 8.89
N VAL A 381 -14.20 -23.53 9.85
CA VAL A 381 -14.57 -23.62 11.28
C VAL A 381 -15.19 -22.31 11.78
N ARG A 382 -14.59 -21.15 11.45
CA ARG A 382 -15.16 -19.85 11.82
C ARG A 382 -16.58 -19.63 11.28
N MET A 383 -16.87 -20.11 10.09
CA MET A 383 -18.16 -19.96 9.41
C MET A 383 -19.21 -20.98 9.83
N THR A 384 -18.86 -21.94 10.67
CA THR A 384 -19.78 -22.99 11.09
C THR A 384 -20.56 -22.55 12.32
N ASP A 385 -21.88 -22.70 12.27
CA ASP A 385 -22.73 -22.57 13.43
C ASP A 385 -22.58 -23.82 14.31
N PHE A 386 -21.89 -23.72 15.43
CA PHE A 386 -21.63 -24.83 16.35
C PHE A 386 -22.85 -25.21 17.19
N GLU A 387 -23.90 -24.40 17.20
CA GLU A 387 -25.18 -24.77 17.81
C GLU A 387 -25.97 -25.74 16.91
N ASN A 388 -25.71 -25.74 15.62
CA ASN A 388 -26.33 -26.61 14.65
C ASN A 388 -25.59 -27.93 14.46
N HIS A 389 -26.16 -29.02 14.91
CA HIS A 389 -25.57 -30.36 14.83
C HIS A 389 -25.18 -30.77 13.39
N GLU A 390 -26.04 -30.48 12.39
CA GLU A 390 -25.74 -30.83 10.99
C GLU A 390 -24.54 -30.04 10.44
N ALA A 391 -24.38 -28.77 10.85
CA ALA A 391 -23.26 -27.94 10.47
C ALA A 391 -21.95 -28.46 11.09
N VAL A 392 -21.99 -28.88 12.35
CA VAL A 392 -20.85 -29.50 13.05
C VAL A 392 -20.44 -30.82 12.39
N MET A 393 -21.40 -31.68 12.01
CA MET A 393 -21.10 -32.93 11.29
C MET A 393 -20.43 -32.67 9.94
N ARG A 394 -20.73 -31.55 9.30
CA ARG A 394 -19.99 -31.13 8.09
C ARG A 394 -18.52 -30.82 8.38
N VAL A 395 -18.23 -30.15 9.49
CA VAL A 395 -16.83 -29.87 9.87
C VAL A 395 -16.05 -31.18 10.02
N TYR A 396 -16.61 -32.20 10.64
CA TYR A 396 -15.99 -33.52 10.74
C TYR A 396 -15.68 -34.14 9.37
N ASN A 397 -16.63 -34.05 8.43
CA ASN A 397 -16.42 -34.56 7.06
C ASN A 397 -15.29 -33.79 6.35
N VAL A 398 -15.11 -32.49 6.63
CA VAL A 398 -14.00 -31.70 6.09
C VAL A 398 -12.68 -32.11 6.74
N LEU A 399 -12.64 -32.24 8.05
CA LEU A 399 -11.45 -32.69 8.79
C LEU A 399 -10.95 -34.06 8.29
N ASP A 400 -11.88 -34.97 8.01
CA ASP A 400 -11.55 -36.28 7.42
C ASP A 400 -10.98 -36.14 6.00
N LYS A 401 -11.64 -35.41 5.11
CA LYS A 401 -11.18 -35.17 3.73
C LYS A 401 -9.84 -34.44 3.65
N MET A 402 -9.53 -33.61 4.62
CA MET A 402 -8.26 -32.88 4.72
C MET A 402 -7.17 -33.67 5.47
N TRP A 403 -7.43 -34.93 5.80
CA TRP A 403 -6.51 -35.84 6.50
C TRP A 403 -6.09 -35.38 7.91
N VAL A 404 -6.78 -34.39 8.47
CA VAL A 404 -6.52 -33.86 9.82
C VAL A 404 -6.73 -34.94 10.87
N ILE A 405 -7.80 -35.69 10.75
CA ILE A 405 -8.14 -36.78 11.67
C ILE A 405 -7.05 -37.85 11.66
N ASN A 406 -6.59 -38.26 10.48
CA ASN A 406 -5.51 -39.24 10.34
C ASN A 406 -4.17 -38.77 10.95
N GLU A 407 -3.87 -37.48 10.83
CA GLU A 407 -2.66 -36.91 11.45
C GLU A 407 -2.78 -36.83 12.97
N VAL A 408 -3.97 -36.50 13.50
CA VAL A 408 -4.24 -36.54 14.94
C VAL A 408 -4.09 -38.00 15.46
N GLN A 409 -4.66 -38.97 14.75
CA GLN A 409 -4.54 -40.39 15.10
C GLN A 409 -3.09 -40.85 15.18
N LYS A 410 -2.28 -40.56 14.17
CA LYS A 410 -0.83 -40.88 14.19
C LYS A 410 -0.08 -40.26 15.35
N LYS A 411 -0.47 -39.04 15.75
CA LYS A 411 0.14 -38.34 16.89
C LYS A 411 -0.33 -38.92 18.22
N LEU A 412 -1.58 -39.34 18.34
CA LEU A 412 -2.11 -40.06 19.48
C LEU A 412 -1.38 -41.40 19.67
N GLU A 413 -1.14 -42.17 18.58
CA GLU A 413 -0.35 -43.40 18.61
C GLU A 413 1.06 -43.19 19.20
N LYS A 414 1.69 -42.08 18.82
CA LYS A 414 3.03 -41.73 19.33
C LYS A 414 3.04 -41.34 20.82
N VAL A 415 1.96 -40.74 21.31
CA VAL A 415 1.86 -40.24 22.69
C VAL A 415 1.37 -41.32 23.67
N LEU A 416 0.41 -42.13 23.25
CA LEU A 416 -0.26 -43.13 24.11
C LEU A 416 0.22 -44.57 23.89
N GLY A 417 1.05 -44.85 22.86
CA GLY A 417 1.49 -46.17 22.50
C GLY A 417 0.45 -46.96 21.71
N GLU A 418 0.68 -48.29 21.48
CA GLU A 418 -0.23 -49.12 20.66
C GLU A 418 -1.56 -49.45 21.35
N GLU A 419 -1.67 -49.24 22.66
CA GLU A 419 -2.85 -49.59 23.47
C GLU A 419 -4.10 -48.74 23.09
N TRP A 420 -3.92 -47.59 22.47
CA TRP A 420 -5.08 -46.74 22.07
C TRP A 420 -5.89 -47.31 20.88
N ARG A 421 -5.36 -48.27 20.13
CA ARG A 421 -6.06 -48.92 19.01
C ARG A 421 -7.20 -49.82 19.44
N ASP A 422 -7.19 -50.27 20.68
CA ASP A 422 -8.31 -51.04 21.20
C ASP A 422 -9.49 -50.12 21.49
N ASN A 423 -10.58 -50.31 20.69
CA ASN A 423 -11.81 -49.50 20.75
C ASN A 423 -12.42 -49.35 22.17
N SER A 424 -11.98 -50.19 23.13
CA SER A 424 -12.38 -50.11 24.55
C SER A 424 -11.90 -48.82 25.22
N PHE A 425 -10.77 -48.24 24.83
CA PHE A 425 -10.22 -47.06 25.47
C PHE A 425 -11.08 -45.79 25.27
N PHE A 426 -11.83 -45.69 24.19
CA PHE A 426 -12.78 -44.61 24.00
C PHE A 426 -14.12 -44.79 24.73
N PHE A 427 -14.38 -45.99 25.25
CA PHE A 427 -15.63 -46.34 25.95
C PHE A 427 -15.56 -46.27 27.46
N GLU A 428 -14.36 -46.39 28.06
CA GLU A 428 -14.15 -46.39 29.51
C GLU A 428 -13.84 -45.02 30.13
N TRP A 429 -13.75 -43.97 29.33
CA TRP A 429 -13.60 -42.61 29.87
C TRP A 429 -14.92 -42.21 30.48
N SER A 430 -15.02 -42.48 31.79
CA SER A 430 -16.18 -42.13 32.61
C SER A 430 -16.40 -40.61 32.60
N ASP A 431 -17.65 -40.23 32.73
CA ASP A 431 -18.14 -38.85 32.78
C ASP A 431 -17.48 -37.95 33.86
N GLU A 432 -16.67 -38.53 34.75
CA GLU A 432 -16.06 -37.81 35.87
C GLU A 432 -14.80 -37.02 35.52
N ASP A 433 -14.02 -37.39 34.49
CA ASP A 433 -12.74 -36.74 34.20
C ASP A 433 -12.71 -35.83 32.97
N ASN A 434 -13.77 -35.81 32.17
CA ASN A 434 -14.00 -34.86 31.02
C ASN A 434 -12.79 -34.66 30.05
N ILE A 435 -11.93 -35.69 29.88
CA ILE A 435 -10.72 -35.64 29.06
C ILE A 435 -10.96 -36.37 27.74
N SER A 436 -11.73 -35.79 26.85
CA SER A 436 -11.83 -36.24 25.45
C SER A 436 -10.82 -35.55 24.56
N PRO A 437 -10.23 -36.23 23.56
CA PRO A 437 -9.37 -35.56 22.58
C PRO A 437 -10.12 -34.41 21.92
N ARG A 438 -9.44 -33.26 21.84
CA ARG A 438 -10.02 -32.04 21.26
C ARG A 438 -9.06 -31.44 20.24
N ILE A 439 -9.60 -30.91 19.15
CA ILE A 439 -8.82 -30.16 18.18
C ILE A 439 -9.20 -28.67 18.32
N LEU A 440 -8.19 -27.85 18.57
CA LEU A 440 -8.30 -26.41 18.54
C LEU A 440 -8.03 -25.94 17.11
N ILE A 441 -8.99 -25.26 16.49
CA ILE A 441 -8.89 -24.69 15.14
C ILE A 441 -9.33 -23.24 15.24
N ALA A 442 -8.43 -22.31 14.93
CA ALA A 442 -8.59 -20.91 15.27
C ALA A 442 -8.90 -20.77 16.79
N ASP A 443 -10.06 -20.15 17.13
CA ASP A 443 -10.49 -19.96 18.51
C ASP A 443 -11.59 -20.95 18.96
N LYS A 444 -11.84 -21.99 18.17
CA LYS A 444 -12.90 -22.97 18.40
C LYS A 444 -12.36 -24.33 18.78
N GLU A 445 -12.92 -24.92 19.82
CA GLU A 445 -12.64 -26.31 20.19
C GLU A 445 -13.64 -27.24 19.50
N VAL A 446 -13.12 -28.22 18.75
CA VAL A 446 -13.90 -29.26 18.10
C VAL A 446 -13.65 -30.57 18.85
N PRO A 447 -14.61 -31.08 19.62
CA PRO A 447 -14.48 -32.33 20.37
C PRO A 447 -14.49 -33.52 19.41
N LEU A 448 -13.54 -34.44 19.57
CA LEU A 448 -13.43 -35.63 18.71
C LEU A 448 -14.42 -36.76 19.07
N GLU A 449 -15.17 -36.63 20.15
CA GLU A 449 -16.15 -37.64 20.60
C GLU A 449 -17.21 -38.01 19.55
N LYS A 450 -17.56 -37.09 18.70
CA LYS A 450 -18.58 -37.31 17.65
C LYS A 450 -18.08 -38.11 16.45
N LEU A 451 -16.80 -38.41 16.33
CA LEU A 451 -16.26 -39.35 15.33
C LEU A 451 -16.73 -40.81 15.56
N LYS A 452 -17.22 -41.11 16.75
CA LYS A 452 -17.72 -42.44 17.17
C LYS A 452 -18.90 -42.96 16.35
N TYR A 453 -19.65 -42.12 15.70
CA TYR A 453 -20.91 -42.49 15.01
C TYR A 453 -20.77 -42.68 13.50
N GLN A 454 -19.55 -42.58 12.95
CA GLN A 454 -19.28 -42.73 11.51
C GLN A 454 -18.33 -43.89 11.17
N LEU A 455 -17.79 -44.61 12.15
CA LEU A 455 -17.10 -45.89 12.01
C LEU A 455 -18.06 -47.02 12.32
#